data_ae72a9b1bd44c2841ae398ffcea8804c
#
_entry.id   ae72a9b1bd44c2841ae398ffcea8804c
#
_cell.length_a   1.000
_cell.length_b   1.000
_cell.length_c   1.000
_cell.angle_alpha   90.00
_cell.angle_beta   90.00
_cell.angle_gamma   90.00
#
_symmetry.space_group_name_H-M   'P 1'
#
loop_
_entity.id
_entity.type
_entity.pdbx_description
1 polymer ?
#
loop_
_entity_poly.entity_id
_entity_poly.type
_entity_poly.pdbx_seq_one_letter_code
_entity_poly.pdbx_strand_id
1 'polypeptide(L)'
;ILALGALLERYPRQLSGGQRQRVAMGRAIVRDPQVFLFDEPLSNLDAKLRVQMRFEIQKLHRQLGTTSLYVTHDQVEAMTLAHRMIVMNAGRAEQVGTPMEVYENPATRFVAGFIGSPSMNFLPGKGAGAGKVALGHGGIVRYAAGQVDTGRDVVVGIRPEHLTACDPADAFFAGTIELVEQLGADTLSHV
;
A
#
# COMPACT_ATOMS: atom_id res chain seq x y z
N ILE A 1 -10.81 24.57 -7.67
CA ILE A 1 -10.79 23.36 -6.82
C ILE A 1 -11.95 22.48 -7.24
N LEU A 2 -11.76 21.14 -7.34
CA LEU A 2 -12.76 20.11 -7.70
C LEU A 2 -13.46 20.26 -9.08
N ALA A 3 -13.13 21.27 -9.88
CA ALA A 3 -13.72 21.54 -11.21
C ALA A 3 -15.28 21.45 -11.23
N LEU A 4 -15.95 22.06 -10.26
CA LEU A 4 -17.40 21.99 -10.10
C LEU A 4 -18.16 23.05 -10.94
N GLY A 5 -17.51 24.08 -11.49
CA GLY A 5 -18.17 25.19 -12.17
C GLY A 5 -19.19 24.75 -13.24
N ALA A 6 -18.81 23.80 -14.10
CA ALA A 6 -19.71 23.27 -15.13
C ALA A 6 -20.85 22.37 -14.62
N LEU A 7 -20.87 22.08 -13.30
CA LEU A 7 -21.85 21.18 -12.66
C LEU A 7 -22.89 21.91 -11.82
N LEU A 8 -22.70 23.21 -11.55
CA LEU A 8 -23.52 23.96 -10.61
C LEU A 8 -25.02 24.03 -10.99
N GLU A 9 -25.30 24.06 -12.30
CA GLU A 9 -26.66 24.13 -12.85
C GLU A 9 -27.28 22.75 -13.12
N ARG A 10 -26.59 21.65 -12.71
CA ARG A 10 -27.06 20.28 -12.98
C ARG A 10 -27.77 19.69 -11.76
N TYR A 11 -28.83 18.97 -12.01
CA TYR A 11 -29.50 18.15 -10.99
C TYR A 11 -28.67 16.90 -10.69
N PRO A 12 -28.73 16.35 -9.44
CA PRO A 12 -27.97 15.16 -9.06
C PRO A 12 -28.13 13.96 -9.99
N ARG A 13 -29.32 13.76 -10.55
CA ARG A 13 -29.64 12.69 -11.53
C ARG A 13 -28.90 12.82 -12.86
N GLN A 14 -28.40 14.02 -13.19
CA GLN A 14 -27.66 14.32 -14.42
C GLN A 14 -26.14 14.19 -14.23
N LEU A 15 -25.69 13.84 -13.03
CA LEU A 15 -24.30 13.71 -12.69
C LEU A 15 -23.86 12.24 -12.73
N SER A 16 -22.64 11.98 -13.26
CA SER A 16 -22.00 10.68 -13.11
C SER A 16 -21.67 10.37 -11.65
N GLY A 17 -21.33 9.11 -11.31
CA GLY A 17 -20.90 8.72 -9.98
C GLY A 17 -19.76 9.60 -9.46
N GLY A 18 -18.69 9.77 -10.22
CA GLY A 18 -17.56 10.60 -9.85
C GLY A 18 -17.89 12.11 -9.76
N GLN A 19 -18.82 12.61 -10.58
CA GLN A 19 -19.29 13.99 -10.46
C GLN A 19 -20.08 14.21 -9.18
N ARG A 20 -20.98 13.27 -8.81
CA ARG A 20 -21.70 13.32 -7.52
C ARG A 20 -20.74 13.30 -6.34
N GLN A 21 -19.69 12.48 -6.41
CA GLN A 21 -18.69 12.38 -5.35
C GLN A 21 -17.91 13.69 -5.17
N ARG A 22 -17.48 14.33 -6.27
CA ARG A 22 -16.83 15.67 -6.22
C ARG A 22 -17.77 16.75 -5.64
N VAL A 23 -19.03 16.71 -5.99
CA VAL A 23 -20.04 17.64 -5.42
C VAL A 23 -20.21 17.39 -3.93
N ALA A 24 -20.26 16.13 -3.48
CA ALA A 24 -20.36 15.78 -2.06
C ALA A 24 -19.15 16.30 -1.26
N MET A 25 -17.93 16.14 -1.81
CA MET A 25 -16.72 16.69 -1.23
C MET A 25 -16.77 18.23 -1.15
N GLY A 26 -17.16 18.90 -2.23
CA GLY A 26 -17.32 20.37 -2.24
C GLY A 26 -18.30 20.86 -1.17
N ARG A 27 -19.41 20.16 -0.98
CA ARG A 27 -20.39 20.48 0.09
C ARG A 27 -19.81 20.30 1.51
N ALA A 28 -18.95 19.31 1.71
CA ALA A 28 -18.28 19.12 2.99
C ALA A 28 -17.30 20.27 3.28
N ILE A 29 -16.54 20.69 2.27
CA ILE A 29 -15.53 21.75 2.38
C ILE A 29 -16.15 23.11 2.73
N VAL A 30 -17.25 23.48 2.06
CA VAL A 30 -17.92 24.78 2.26
C VAL A 30 -18.47 24.96 3.68
N ARG A 31 -18.65 23.86 4.43
CA ARG A 31 -19.13 23.89 5.82
C ARG A 31 -18.06 24.27 6.84
N ASP A 32 -16.79 24.38 6.41
CA ASP A 32 -15.64 24.67 7.27
C ASP A 32 -15.61 23.82 8.57
N PRO A 33 -15.56 22.49 8.44
CA PRO A 33 -15.66 21.59 9.58
C PRO A 33 -14.36 21.53 10.38
N GLN A 34 -14.46 21.18 11.67
CA GLN A 34 -13.30 20.92 12.54
C GLN A 34 -12.55 19.63 12.15
N VAL A 35 -13.26 18.65 11.56
CA VAL A 35 -12.73 17.36 11.11
C VAL A 35 -13.45 16.93 9.84
N PHE A 36 -12.70 16.46 8.84
CA PHE A 36 -13.26 15.78 7.68
C PHE A 36 -13.30 14.26 7.91
N LEU A 37 -14.43 13.65 7.55
CA LEU A 37 -14.59 12.20 7.53
C LEU A 37 -14.83 11.76 6.08
N PHE A 38 -13.84 11.08 5.50
CA PHE A 38 -13.91 10.56 4.13
C PHE A 38 -14.02 9.04 4.18
N ASP A 39 -15.14 8.51 3.70
CA ASP A 39 -15.36 7.07 3.57
C ASP A 39 -15.26 6.69 2.09
N GLU A 40 -14.13 6.11 1.71
CA GLU A 40 -13.78 5.70 0.35
C GLU A 40 -14.10 6.76 -0.74
N PRO A 41 -13.62 8.01 -0.60
CA PRO A 41 -14.09 9.11 -1.44
C PRO A 41 -13.66 9.02 -2.90
N LEU A 42 -12.80 8.09 -3.29
CA LEU A 42 -12.31 7.93 -4.66
C LEU A 42 -12.68 6.58 -5.30
N SER A 43 -13.40 5.71 -4.59
CA SER A 43 -13.72 4.34 -5.03
C SER A 43 -14.49 4.27 -6.37
N ASN A 44 -15.37 5.24 -6.64
CA ASN A 44 -16.22 5.30 -7.83
C ASN A 44 -15.62 6.09 -9.01
N LEU A 45 -14.31 6.36 -8.99
CA LEU A 45 -13.62 7.10 -10.04
C LEU A 45 -12.80 6.16 -10.94
N ASP A 46 -12.72 6.51 -12.23
CA ASP A 46 -11.75 5.88 -13.12
C ASP A 46 -10.30 6.17 -12.70
N ALA A 47 -9.35 5.37 -13.17
CA ALA A 47 -7.96 5.44 -12.75
C ALA A 47 -7.33 6.83 -12.98
N LYS A 48 -7.58 7.46 -14.14
CA LYS A 48 -7.03 8.78 -14.47
C LYS A 48 -7.59 9.86 -13.54
N LEU A 49 -8.90 9.85 -13.33
CA LEU A 49 -9.57 10.81 -12.47
C LEU A 49 -9.19 10.60 -11.00
N ARG A 50 -8.98 9.35 -10.56
CA ARG A 50 -8.52 9.02 -9.21
C ARG A 50 -7.14 9.63 -8.91
N VAL A 51 -6.19 9.53 -9.84
CA VAL A 51 -4.87 10.16 -9.71
C VAL A 51 -5.01 11.69 -9.57
N GLN A 52 -5.79 12.31 -10.44
CA GLN A 52 -6.04 13.75 -10.37
C GLN A 52 -6.67 14.16 -9.05
N MET A 53 -7.68 13.43 -8.59
CA MET A 53 -8.40 13.74 -7.35
C MET A 53 -7.54 13.54 -6.10
N ARG A 54 -6.65 12.56 -6.06
CA ARG A 54 -5.67 12.43 -4.96
C ARG A 54 -4.82 13.69 -4.84
N PHE A 55 -4.31 14.20 -5.97
CA PHE A 55 -3.53 15.44 -5.99
C PHE A 55 -4.35 16.63 -5.48
N GLU A 56 -5.60 16.78 -5.91
CA GLU A 56 -6.48 17.86 -5.47
C GLU A 56 -6.81 17.76 -3.96
N ILE A 57 -7.06 16.55 -3.45
CA ILE A 57 -7.30 16.33 -2.01
C ILE A 57 -6.06 16.69 -1.20
N GLN A 58 -4.88 16.27 -1.62
CA GLN A 58 -3.63 16.58 -0.94
C GLN A 58 -3.37 18.10 -0.89
N LYS A 59 -3.59 18.79 -2.02
CA LYS A 59 -3.47 20.24 -2.10
C LYS A 59 -4.47 20.94 -1.18
N LEU A 60 -5.72 20.48 -1.19
CA LEU A 60 -6.78 21.01 -0.36
C LEU A 60 -6.48 20.82 1.13
N HIS A 61 -6.06 19.62 1.52
CA HIS A 61 -5.68 19.32 2.90
C HIS A 61 -4.57 20.26 3.41
N ARG A 62 -3.54 20.50 2.57
CA ARG A 62 -2.47 21.47 2.91
C ARG A 62 -2.98 22.90 3.06
N GLN A 63 -3.96 23.30 2.25
CA GLN A 63 -4.53 24.65 2.29
C GLN A 63 -5.43 24.88 3.50
N LEU A 64 -6.22 23.88 3.86
CA LEU A 64 -7.19 23.99 4.96
C LEU A 64 -6.57 23.73 6.33
N GLY A 65 -5.53 22.88 6.41
CA GLY A 65 -4.90 22.49 7.67
C GLY A 65 -5.81 21.69 8.62
N THR A 66 -7.01 21.29 8.15
CA THR A 66 -8.03 20.62 8.95
C THR A 66 -7.72 19.13 9.06
N THR A 67 -7.87 18.56 10.25
CA THR A 67 -7.71 17.13 10.47
C THR A 67 -8.70 16.33 9.62
N SER A 68 -8.20 15.27 8.98
CA SER A 68 -9.03 14.40 8.15
C SER A 68 -8.85 12.94 8.56
N LEU A 69 -9.96 12.24 8.76
CA LEU A 69 -10.01 10.79 8.85
C LEU A 69 -10.43 10.25 7.49
N TYR A 70 -9.59 9.40 6.90
CA TYR A 70 -9.76 8.90 5.54
C TYR A 70 -9.77 7.37 5.53
N VAL A 71 -10.87 6.77 5.11
CA VAL A 71 -11.00 5.32 4.94
C VAL A 71 -10.78 4.98 3.47
N THR A 72 -9.93 4.02 3.20
CA THR A 72 -9.68 3.51 1.84
C THR A 72 -9.22 2.06 1.88
N HIS A 73 -9.47 1.34 0.80
CA HIS A 73 -8.87 0.03 0.51
C HIS A 73 -7.74 0.14 -0.55
N ASP A 74 -7.49 1.34 -1.08
CA ASP A 74 -6.41 1.61 -2.05
C ASP A 74 -5.12 1.95 -1.31
N GLN A 75 -4.12 1.10 -1.44
CA GLN A 75 -2.82 1.29 -0.78
C GLN A 75 -2.10 2.55 -1.24
N VAL A 76 -2.24 2.93 -2.52
CA VAL A 76 -1.59 4.13 -3.05
C VAL A 76 -2.21 5.39 -2.43
N GLU A 77 -3.53 5.39 -2.19
CA GLU A 77 -4.18 6.47 -1.46
C GLU A 77 -3.66 6.56 -0.02
N ALA A 78 -3.64 5.43 0.70
CA ALA A 78 -3.14 5.37 2.07
C ALA A 78 -1.67 5.82 2.17
N MET A 79 -0.80 5.35 1.29
CA MET A 79 0.63 5.69 1.28
C MET A 79 0.90 7.16 0.91
N THR A 80 0.07 7.76 0.04
CA THR A 80 0.34 9.11 -0.50
C THR A 80 -0.39 10.23 0.22
N LEU A 81 -1.55 9.96 0.82
CA LEU A 81 -2.37 10.99 1.45
C LEU A 81 -2.20 11.05 2.97
N ALA A 82 -1.86 9.95 3.62
CA ALA A 82 -1.82 9.89 5.07
C ALA A 82 -0.52 10.46 5.67
N HIS A 83 -0.63 11.20 6.77
CA HIS A 83 0.49 11.48 7.67
C HIS A 83 0.71 10.30 8.63
N ARG A 84 -0.37 9.67 9.05
CA ARG A 84 -0.38 8.43 9.83
C ARG A 84 -1.47 7.52 9.28
N MET A 85 -1.19 6.23 9.23
CA MET A 85 -2.14 5.22 8.79
C MET A 85 -2.38 4.19 9.89
N ILE A 86 -3.56 3.61 9.85
CA ILE A 86 -3.95 2.48 10.70
C ILE A 86 -4.29 1.32 9.76
N VAL A 87 -3.53 0.25 9.84
CA VAL A 87 -3.85 -0.99 9.12
C VAL A 87 -4.83 -1.79 9.96
N MET A 88 -6.02 -2.03 9.39
CA MET A 88 -7.10 -2.75 10.05
C MET A 88 -7.23 -4.16 9.51
N ASN A 89 -7.47 -5.13 10.40
CA ASN A 89 -7.76 -6.51 10.03
C ASN A 89 -8.84 -7.08 10.96
N ALA A 90 -9.93 -7.60 10.41
CA ALA A 90 -11.03 -8.18 11.16
C ALA A 90 -11.48 -7.32 12.38
N GLY A 91 -11.58 -6.01 12.20
CA GLY A 91 -12.01 -5.07 13.25
C GLY A 91 -10.91 -4.70 14.27
N ARG A 92 -9.67 -5.15 14.08
CA ARG A 92 -8.52 -4.85 14.96
C ARG A 92 -7.51 -3.97 14.24
N ALA A 93 -6.91 -3.04 14.98
CA ALA A 93 -5.77 -2.27 14.49
C ALA A 93 -4.51 -3.15 14.60
N GLU A 94 -3.95 -3.56 13.49
CA GLU A 94 -2.71 -4.36 13.40
C GLU A 94 -1.48 -3.50 13.62
N GLN A 95 -1.47 -2.31 13.04
CA GLN A 95 -0.36 -1.37 13.16
C GLN A 95 -0.83 0.06 12.95
N VAL A 96 -0.19 0.99 13.67
CA VAL A 96 -0.35 2.44 13.51
C VAL A 96 1.02 3.06 13.32
N GLY A 97 1.21 3.85 12.27
CA GLY A 97 2.50 4.52 11.98
C GLY A 97 2.41 5.47 10.81
N THR A 98 3.51 6.09 10.46
CA THR A 98 3.63 6.76 9.16
C THR A 98 3.61 5.71 8.04
N PRO A 99 3.21 6.09 6.81
CA PRO A 99 3.20 5.14 5.70
C PRO A 99 4.54 4.40 5.52
N MET A 100 5.66 5.11 5.59
CA MET A 100 6.99 4.52 5.42
C MET A 100 7.37 3.59 6.58
N GLU A 101 7.06 3.96 7.84
CA GLU A 101 7.28 3.05 8.98
C GLU A 101 6.53 1.73 8.83
N VAL A 102 5.26 1.80 8.39
CA VAL A 102 4.43 0.61 8.19
C VAL A 102 4.97 -0.26 7.03
N TYR A 103 5.48 0.37 5.98
CA TYR A 103 6.06 -0.32 4.83
C TYR A 103 7.40 -0.97 5.13
N GLU A 104 8.31 -0.26 5.80
CA GLU A 104 9.68 -0.71 6.10
C GLU A 104 9.73 -1.66 7.29
N ASN A 105 8.91 -1.41 8.31
CA ASN A 105 8.90 -2.14 9.57
C ASN A 105 7.51 -2.69 9.91
N PRO A 106 6.95 -3.61 9.11
CA PRO A 106 5.65 -4.19 9.36
C PRO A 106 5.64 -4.99 10.67
N ALA A 107 4.66 -4.69 11.55
CA ALA A 107 4.57 -5.33 12.86
C ALA A 107 4.11 -6.79 12.80
N THR A 108 3.36 -7.15 11.76
CA THR A 108 2.83 -8.51 11.59
C THR A 108 3.00 -8.99 10.14
N ARG A 109 2.95 -10.31 9.95
CA ARG A 109 2.94 -10.91 8.62
C ARG A 109 1.76 -10.41 7.77
N PHE A 110 0.61 -10.14 8.40
CA PHE A 110 -0.54 -9.55 7.71
C PHE A 110 -0.20 -8.18 7.12
N VAL A 111 0.36 -7.28 7.94
CA VAL A 111 0.76 -5.94 7.49
C VAL A 111 1.80 -6.02 6.38
N ALA A 112 2.80 -6.88 6.53
CA ALA A 112 3.86 -7.09 5.55
C ALA A 112 3.34 -7.52 4.17
N GLY A 113 2.35 -8.41 4.15
CA GLY A 113 1.72 -8.90 2.92
C GLY A 113 0.63 -7.97 2.38
N PHE A 114 0.01 -7.16 3.25
CA PHE A 114 -1.05 -6.25 2.86
C PHE A 114 -0.51 -4.95 2.26
N ILE A 115 0.59 -4.41 2.78
CA ILE A 115 1.18 -3.14 2.33
C ILE A 115 2.31 -3.40 1.35
N GLY A 116 2.17 -2.84 0.15
CA GLY A 116 3.10 -2.97 -0.98
C GLY A 116 2.44 -3.65 -2.19
N SER A 117 2.81 -3.17 -3.38
CA SER A 117 2.33 -3.73 -4.65
C SER A 117 3.50 -3.84 -5.62
N PRO A 118 3.91 -5.06 -5.96
CA PRO A 118 3.39 -6.37 -5.55
C PRO A 118 3.55 -6.66 -4.06
N SER A 119 2.81 -7.65 -3.55
CA SER A 119 2.89 -8.08 -2.16
C SER A 119 4.25 -8.71 -1.82
N MET A 120 4.63 -8.66 -0.53
CA MET A 120 5.84 -9.30 -0.03
C MET A 120 5.82 -10.81 -0.25
N ASN A 121 6.92 -11.37 -0.71
CA ASN A 121 7.14 -12.82 -0.80
C ASN A 121 7.45 -13.38 0.60
N PHE A 122 6.85 -14.53 0.94
CA PHE A 122 7.06 -15.22 2.21
C PHE A 122 7.65 -16.62 1.98
N LEU A 123 8.89 -16.81 2.35
CA LEU A 123 9.62 -18.05 2.18
C LEU A 123 9.78 -18.75 3.52
N PRO A 124 9.27 -19.99 3.68
CA PRO A 124 9.49 -20.75 4.90
C PRO A 124 10.96 -21.18 5.02
N GLY A 125 11.48 -21.15 6.25
CA GLY A 125 12.86 -21.49 6.51
C GLY A 125 13.10 -21.90 7.98
N LYS A 126 14.35 -22.27 8.27
CA LYS A 126 14.80 -22.59 9.62
C LYS A 126 16.03 -21.79 10.00
N GLY A 127 16.07 -21.33 11.23
CA GLY A 127 17.26 -20.68 11.77
C GLY A 127 18.50 -21.60 11.61
N ALA A 128 19.57 -21.05 11.03
CA ALA A 128 20.85 -21.76 10.83
C ALA A 128 21.98 -21.17 11.67
N GLY A 129 21.64 -20.33 12.67
CA GLY A 129 22.60 -19.64 13.51
C GLY A 129 23.34 -18.50 12.82
N ALA A 130 24.08 -17.70 13.58
CA ALA A 130 24.97 -16.63 13.10
C ALA A 130 24.35 -15.71 12.02
N GLY A 131 23.09 -15.27 12.20
CA GLY A 131 22.41 -14.37 11.26
C GLY A 131 22.05 -15.02 9.91
N LYS A 132 21.79 -16.33 9.89
CA LYS A 132 21.44 -17.10 8.71
C LYS A 132 20.12 -17.84 8.90
N VAL A 133 19.36 -17.95 7.81
CA VAL A 133 18.16 -18.78 7.69
C VAL A 133 18.33 -19.71 6.48
N ALA A 134 18.21 -21.01 6.70
CA ALA A 134 18.15 -22.00 5.65
C ALA A 134 16.72 -22.06 5.12
N LEU A 135 16.53 -21.86 3.80
CA LEU A 135 15.23 -21.97 3.13
C LEU A 135 14.92 -23.43 2.81
N GLY A 136 13.64 -23.77 2.74
CA GLY A 136 13.17 -25.12 2.45
C GLY A 136 13.64 -25.68 1.10
N HIS A 137 14.01 -24.81 0.18
CA HIS A 137 14.52 -25.16 -1.18
C HIS A 137 16.05 -25.13 -1.31
N GLY A 138 16.79 -25.11 -0.19
CA GLY A 138 18.24 -25.27 -0.17
C GLY A 138 19.05 -23.98 -0.18
N GLY A 139 18.44 -22.81 -0.25
CA GLY A 139 19.15 -21.51 -0.18
C GLY A 139 19.42 -21.07 1.26
N ILE A 140 20.39 -20.17 1.44
CA ILE A 140 20.70 -19.54 2.73
C ILE A 140 20.55 -18.03 2.59
N VAL A 141 19.62 -17.46 3.35
CA VAL A 141 19.47 -16.00 3.48
C VAL A 141 20.25 -15.51 4.69
N ARG A 142 21.00 -14.42 4.53
CA ARG A 142 21.67 -13.71 5.63
C ARG A 142 20.81 -12.50 6.03
N TYR A 143 20.69 -12.28 7.33
CA TYR A 143 19.97 -11.13 7.86
C TYR A 143 20.82 -10.40 8.88
N ALA A 144 20.66 -9.08 8.98
CA ALA A 144 21.53 -8.21 9.77
C ALA A 144 21.03 -7.97 11.20
N ALA A 145 19.74 -8.20 11.48
CA ALA A 145 19.13 -7.82 12.77
C ALA A 145 18.47 -8.99 13.48
N GLY A 146 18.73 -9.09 14.79
CA GLY A 146 18.14 -10.11 15.66
C GLY A 146 18.91 -11.43 15.69
N GLN A 147 18.50 -12.32 16.61
CA GLN A 147 19.01 -13.68 16.68
C GLN A 147 17.85 -14.64 16.49
N VAL A 148 18.02 -15.60 15.60
CA VAL A 148 17.11 -16.73 15.43
C VAL A 148 17.86 -17.99 15.87
N ASP A 149 17.26 -18.73 16.80
CA ASP A 149 17.82 -19.97 17.29
C ASP A 149 17.93 -21.00 16.16
N THR A 150 19.01 -21.77 16.18
CA THR A 150 19.21 -22.85 15.23
C THR A 150 18.08 -23.87 15.32
N GLY A 151 17.51 -24.22 14.15
CA GLY A 151 16.41 -25.17 14.03
C GLY A 151 15.01 -24.57 14.25
N ARG A 152 14.89 -23.30 14.69
CA ARG A 152 13.61 -22.63 14.85
C ARG A 152 12.96 -22.39 13.49
N ASP A 153 11.67 -22.74 13.35
CA ASP A 153 10.88 -22.42 12.16
C ASP A 153 10.63 -20.92 12.08
N VAL A 154 10.90 -20.35 10.91
CA VAL A 154 10.74 -18.92 10.62
C VAL A 154 10.17 -18.72 9.23
N VAL A 155 9.70 -17.52 8.97
CA VAL A 155 9.30 -17.07 7.63
C VAL A 155 10.15 -15.87 7.26
N VAL A 156 10.81 -15.94 6.12
CA VAL A 156 11.57 -14.83 5.54
C VAL A 156 10.65 -14.05 4.64
N GLY A 157 10.45 -12.76 4.92
CA GLY A 157 9.72 -11.84 4.06
C GLY A 157 10.69 -11.07 3.17
N ILE A 158 10.45 -11.06 1.87
CA ILE A 158 11.28 -10.32 0.91
C ILE A 158 10.36 -9.59 -0.05
N ARG A 159 10.53 -8.28 -0.17
CA ARG A 159 9.79 -7.52 -1.17
C ARG A 159 10.31 -7.79 -2.56
N PRO A 160 9.44 -7.83 -3.59
CA PRO A 160 9.85 -8.09 -4.97
C PRO A 160 10.94 -7.15 -5.48
N GLU A 161 10.88 -5.87 -5.14
CA GLU A 161 11.86 -4.86 -5.53
C GLU A 161 13.26 -5.03 -4.90
N HIS A 162 13.38 -5.87 -3.87
CA HIS A 162 14.65 -6.23 -3.25
C HIS A 162 15.27 -7.51 -3.84
N LEU A 163 14.58 -8.15 -4.79
CA LEU A 163 15.08 -9.31 -5.50
C LEU A 163 15.77 -8.87 -6.80
N THR A 164 16.97 -9.34 -7.01
CA THR A 164 17.74 -9.10 -8.25
C THR A 164 18.18 -10.42 -8.85
N ALA A 165 18.08 -10.53 -10.18
CA ALA A 165 18.65 -11.66 -10.88
C ALA A 165 20.19 -11.62 -10.76
N CYS A 166 20.80 -12.77 -10.50
CA CYS A 166 22.24 -12.91 -10.35
C CYS A 166 22.72 -14.24 -10.93
N ASP A 167 24.03 -14.43 -10.97
CA ASP A 167 24.61 -15.72 -11.38
C ASP A 167 24.24 -16.82 -10.38
N PRO A 168 24.09 -18.09 -10.82
CA PRO A 168 23.73 -19.21 -9.95
C PRO A 168 24.65 -19.41 -8.75
N ALA A 169 25.92 -19.01 -8.84
CA ALA A 169 26.87 -19.09 -7.74
C ALA A 169 26.59 -18.13 -6.58
N ASP A 170 25.94 -16.99 -6.87
CA ASP A 170 25.61 -15.95 -5.90
C ASP A 170 24.14 -16.00 -5.47
N ALA A 171 23.35 -16.87 -6.11
CA ALA A 171 21.92 -16.98 -5.85
C ALA A 171 21.63 -17.60 -4.48
N PHE A 172 20.72 -17.01 -3.70
CA PHE A 172 20.24 -17.64 -2.48
C PHE A 172 19.04 -18.58 -2.72
N PHE A 173 18.37 -18.48 -3.89
CA PHE A 173 17.40 -19.47 -4.38
C PHE A 173 17.36 -19.43 -5.92
N ALA A 174 16.88 -20.51 -6.51
CA ALA A 174 16.59 -20.60 -7.95
C ALA A 174 15.17 -21.11 -8.13
N GLY A 175 14.52 -20.67 -9.20
CA GLY A 175 13.17 -21.06 -9.56
C GLY A 175 12.96 -21.04 -11.06
N THR A 176 11.82 -21.54 -11.50
CA THR A 176 11.39 -21.47 -12.90
C THR A 176 10.31 -20.43 -13.03
N ILE A 177 10.43 -19.54 -14.00
CA ILE A 177 9.39 -18.53 -14.27
C ILE A 177 8.14 -19.26 -14.79
N GLU A 178 7.04 -19.14 -14.06
CA GLU A 178 5.74 -19.72 -14.42
C GLU A 178 4.90 -18.75 -15.25
N LEU A 179 4.98 -17.46 -14.93
CA LEU A 179 4.20 -16.40 -15.58
C LEU A 179 4.98 -15.10 -15.64
N VAL A 180 4.80 -14.37 -16.73
CA VAL A 180 5.35 -13.02 -16.93
C VAL A 180 4.21 -12.06 -17.23
N GLU A 181 4.06 -11.01 -16.41
CA GLU A 181 3.10 -9.93 -16.63
C GLU A 181 3.84 -8.67 -17.05
N GLN A 182 3.55 -8.18 -18.25
CA GLN A 182 4.11 -6.92 -18.77
C GLN A 182 3.16 -5.76 -18.45
N LEU A 183 3.54 -4.90 -17.53
CA LEU A 183 2.74 -3.76 -17.06
C LEU A 183 3.13 -2.43 -17.71
N GLY A 184 3.97 -2.48 -18.76
CA GLY A 184 4.47 -1.31 -19.47
C GLY A 184 5.81 -0.84 -18.92
N ALA A 185 5.82 -0.07 -17.84
CA ALA A 185 7.08 0.37 -17.20
C ALA A 185 7.78 -0.76 -16.45
N ASP A 186 7.01 -1.68 -15.89
CA ASP A 186 7.49 -2.79 -15.08
C ASP A 186 7.11 -4.13 -15.71
N THR A 187 7.89 -5.16 -15.39
CA THR A 187 7.58 -6.55 -15.73
C THR A 187 7.63 -7.37 -14.45
N LEU A 188 6.55 -8.08 -14.14
CA LEU A 188 6.47 -9.00 -13.02
C LEU A 188 6.72 -10.42 -13.50
N SER A 189 7.64 -11.11 -12.82
CA SER A 189 7.91 -12.53 -13.04
C SER A 189 7.46 -13.32 -11.82
N HIS A 190 6.56 -14.26 -12.04
CA HIS A 190 6.13 -15.23 -11.03
C HIS A 190 6.99 -16.48 -11.14
N VAL A 191 7.58 -16.92 -10.03
CA VAL A 191 8.57 -17.99 -9.94
C VAL A 191 8.11 -19.06 -8.97
#